data_0c12dea8ee98809a3a22489103dd399f
#
_entry.id   0c12dea8ee98809a3a22489103dd399f
#
_cell.length_a   1.000
_cell.length_b   1.000
_cell.length_c   1.000
_cell.angle_alpha   90.00
_cell.angle_beta   90.00
_cell.angle_gamma   90.00
#
_symmetry.space_group_name_H-M   'P 1'
#
loop_
_entity.id
_entity.type
_entity.pdbx_description
1 polymer ?
#
loop_
_entity_poly.entity_id
_entity_poly.type
_entity_poly.pdbx_seq_one_letter_code
_entity_poly.pdbx_strand_id
1 'polypeptide(L)'
;VLVPEPGFVLYHPHAVLAGAKPVAYGLREEEGFQPDIDEIQELITDKTKALVVNSPSNPTGGVLSREIFDALADIATDHRLWIVSDEVYDNYIYEGIHHSFCEHLDHSIVVNSFSKSLATTGWRIGYMATNEEAIAQVSKMHYYTMACPPTPIQYAIMISMPSMGEFLKNVVPVFDNRRRKMVSMLNDIPGFDCVMPRGAIFAFPTYQMNIPSMELAKIIASHGVICSPGIAFGRKGEGHLRFSYAASEENIENGLNVVRNVVESL
;
A
#
# COMPACT_ATOMS: atom_id res chain seq x y z
N VAL A 1 8.06 -16.84 -1.77
CA VAL A 1 7.03 -15.87 -1.33
C VAL A 1 6.55 -15.09 -2.53
N LEU A 2 5.24 -15.07 -2.77
CA LEU A 2 4.63 -14.23 -3.80
C LEU A 2 4.46 -12.82 -3.23
N VAL A 3 4.81 -11.79 -4.01
CA VAL A 3 4.74 -10.38 -3.61
C VAL A 3 4.08 -9.55 -4.72
N PRO A 4 3.25 -8.53 -4.39
CA PRO A 4 2.59 -7.72 -5.42
C PRO A 4 3.58 -6.80 -6.13
N GLU A 5 3.41 -6.60 -7.43
CA GLU A 5 4.03 -5.55 -8.23
C GLU A 5 3.00 -4.85 -9.13
N PRO A 6 2.88 -3.50 -9.03
CA PRO A 6 3.61 -2.63 -8.11
C PRO A 6 3.20 -2.88 -6.65
N GLY A 7 4.17 -2.83 -5.71
CA GLY A 7 3.96 -3.13 -4.29
C GLY A 7 4.88 -2.34 -3.38
N PHE A 8 4.55 -2.29 -2.08
CA PHE A 8 5.36 -1.53 -1.13
C PHE A 8 6.80 -2.02 -1.10
N VAL A 9 7.72 -1.09 -1.13
CA VAL A 9 9.16 -1.29 -1.34
C VAL A 9 9.85 -2.29 -0.40
N LEU A 10 9.24 -2.60 0.75
CA LEU A 10 9.84 -3.49 1.75
C LEU A 10 9.48 -4.97 1.57
N TYR A 11 8.46 -5.35 0.82
CA TYR A 11 8.05 -6.75 0.73
C TYR A 11 9.13 -7.62 0.09
N HIS A 12 9.68 -7.18 -1.02
CA HIS A 12 10.76 -7.88 -1.72
C HIS A 12 12.03 -8.03 -0.85
N PRO A 13 12.59 -6.95 -0.25
CA PRO A 13 13.75 -7.07 0.63
C PRO A 13 13.48 -7.92 1.87
N HIS A 14 12.31 -7.83 2.48
CA HIS A 14 11.98 -8.64 3.66
C HIS A 14 11.92 -10.14 3.33
N ALA A 15 11.38 -10.52 2.17
CA ALA A 15 11.41 -11.90 1.73
C ALA A 15 12.86 -12.41 1.57
N VAL A 16 13.75 -11.61 0.98
CA VAL A 16 15.18 -11.94 0.84
C VAL A 16 15.85 -12.05 2.20
N LEU A 17 15.62 -11.11 3.11
CA LEU A 17 16.17 -11.15 4.48
C LEU A 17 15.70 -12.37 5.27
N ALA A 18 14.50 -12.86 4.99
CA ALA A 18 13.97 -14.10 5.57
C ALA A 18 14.51 -15.36 4.88
N GLY A 19 15.47 -15.25 3.96
CA GLY A 19 16.05 -16.37 3.22
C GLY A 19 15.13 -16.96 2.14
N ALA A 20 14.05 -16.26 1.80
CA ALA A 20 13.11 -16.70 0.78
C ALA A 20 13.42 -16.04 -0.58
N LYS A 21 12.96 -16.68 -1.66
CA LYS A 21 12.96 -16.09 -3.00
C LYS A 21 11.64 -15.35 -3.21
N PRO A 22 11.64 -14.01 -3.35
CA PRO A 22 10.44 -13.28 -3.78
C PRO A 22 10.16 -13.56 -5.26
N VAL A 23 8.88 -13.74 -5.57
CA VAL A 23 8.36 -13.89 -6.93
C VAL A 23 7.21 -12.90 -7.07
N ALA A 24 7.31 -12.00 -8.03
CA ALA A 24 6.32 -10.96 -8.25
C ALA A 24 5.08 -11.50 -8.97
N TYR A 25 3.89 -11.05 -8.54
CA TYR A 25 2.64 -11.16 -9.27
C TYR A 25 2.11 -9.77 -9.62
N GLY A 26 1.36 -9.65 -10.73
CA GLY A 26 0.87 -8.39 -11.23
C GLY A 26 -0.38 -7.89 -10.53
N LEU A 27 -0.53 -6.56 -10.53
CA LEU A 27 -1.78 -5.88 -10.27
C LEU A 27 -2.30 -5.31 -11.60
N ARG A 28 -3.55 -5.61 -11.97
CA ARG A 28 -4.18 -5.14 -13.22
C ARG A 28 -4.69 -3.72 -13.04
N GLU A 29 -4.04 -2.77 -13.70
CA GLU A 29 -4.40 -1.34 -13.59
C GLU A 29 -5.80 -1.07 -14.12
N GLU A 30 -6.17 -1.69 -15.25
CA GLU A 30 -7.49 -1.59 -15.90
C GLU A 30 -8.64 -2.08 -15.01
N GLU A 31 -8.35 -2.91 -14.00
CA GLU A 31 -9.28 -3.41 -13.00
C GLU A 31 -9.16 -2.68 -11.64
N GLY A 32 -8.50 -1.52 -11.62
CA GLY A 32 -8.24 -0.76 -10.39
C GLY A 32 -7.18 -1.38 -9.50
N PHE A 33 -6.14 -1.95 -10.12
CA PHE A 33 -5.01 -2.60 -9.46
C PHE A 33 -5.40 -3.82 -8.62
N GLN A 34 -6.34 -4.64 -9.12
CA GLN A 34 -6.65 -5.95 -8.54
C GLN A 34 -5.53 -6.96 -8.84
N PRO A 35 -5.21 -7.88 -7.90
CA PRO A 35 -4.34 -9.02 -8.19
C PRO A 35 -4.85 -9.87 -9.36
N ASP A 36 -3.93 -10.31 -10.20
CA ASP A 36 -4.20 -11.29 -11.25
C ASP A 36 -4.23 -12.68 -10.64
N ILE A 37 -5.42 -13.23 -10.46
CA ILE A 37 -5.62 -14.55 -9.81
C ILE A 37 -5.03 -15.68 -10.64
N ASP A 38 -5.15 -15.63 -11.95
CA ASP A 38 -4.62 -16.65 -12.85
C ASP A 38 -3.09 -16.64 -12.81
N GLU A 39 -2.46 -15.46 -12.87
CA GLU A 39 -1.01 -15.32 -12.71
C GLU A 39 -0.55 -15.87 -11.34
N ILE A 40 -1.28 -15.57 -10.26
CA ILE A 40 -0.94 -16.08 -8.92
C ILE A 40 -0.95 -17.62 -8.91
N GLN A 41 -1.97 -18.26 -9.46
CA GLN A 41 -2.08 -19.72 -9.53
C GLN A 41 -0.93 -20.34 -10.32
N GLU A 42 -0.54 -19.74 -11.45
CA GLU A 42 0.57 -20.21 -12.28
C GLU A 42 1.94 -20.07 -11.57
N LEU A 43 2.10 -19.09 -10.69
CA LEU A 43 3.33 -18.83 -9.95
C LEU A 43 3.51 -19.73 -8.72
N ILE A 44 2.46 -20.43 -8.28
CA ILE A 44 2.53 -21.32 -7.11
C ILE A 44 3.30 -22.59 -7.46
N THR A 45 4.19 -22.98 -6.57
CA THR A 45 4.94 -24.23 -6.62
C THR A 45 4.97 -24.89 -5.24
N ASP A 46 5.44 -26.14 -5.14
CA ASP A 46 5.62 -26.85 -3.86
C ASP A 46 6.54 -26.07 -2.87
N LYS A 47 7.34 -25.14 -3.37
CA LYS A 47 8.23 -24.30 -2.58
C LYS A 47 7.57 -23.00 -2.12
N THR A 48 6.40 -22.66 -2.66
CA THR A 48 5.67 -21.46 -2.26
C THR A 48 5.16 -21.64 -0.83
N LYS A 49 5.36 -20.64 0.04
CA LYS A 49 4.99 -20.71 1.46
C LYS A 49 4.10 -19.56 1.89
N ALA A 50 4.18 -18.41 1.21
CA ALA A 50 3.40 -17.24 1.58
C ALA A 50 3.07 -16.38 0.36
N LEU A 51 1.92 -15.71 0.47
CA LEU A 51 1.42 -14.69 -0.42
C LEU A 51 1.29 -13.38 0.37
N VAL A 52 1.97 -12.33 -0.06
CA VAL A 52 1.83 -10.99 0.53
C VAL A 52 0.72 -10.26 -0.21
N VAL A 53 -0.21 -9.68 0.55
CA VAL A 53 -1.34 -8.89 0.04
C VAL A 53 -1.32 -7.54 0.72
N ASN A 54 -1.63 -6.45 0.00
CA ASN A 54 -1.75 -5.12 0.58
C ASN A 54 -3.03 -4.43 0.11
N SER A 55 -3.97 -4.26 1.01
CA SER A 55 -5.25 -3.60 0.72
C SER A 55 -5.73 -2.78 1.93
N PRO A 56 -6.00 -1.47 1.74
CA PRO A 56 -5.72 -0.64 0.56
C PRO A 56 -4.23 -0.54 0.24
N SER A 57 -3.90 -0.51 -1.06
CA SER A 57 -2.54 -0.69 -1.55
C SER A 57 -1.69 0.59 -1.54
N ASN A 58 -0.43 0.45 -1.21
CA ASN A 58 0.65 1.37 -1.51
C ASN A 58 1.55 0.71 -2.58
N PRO A 59 1.67 1.27 -3.80
CA PRO A 59 1.46 2.68 -4.16
C PRO A 59 0.10 3.02 -4.80
N THR A 60 -0.74 2.05 -5.16
CA THR A 60 -1.77 2.21 -6.18
C THR A 60 -3.10 2.79 -5.66
N GLY A 61 -3.37 2.66 -4.35
CA GLY A 61 -4.68 2.98 -3.78
C GLY A 61 -5.78 1.98 -4.13
N GLY A 62 -5.42 0.83 -4.74
CA GLY A 62 -6.34 -0.27 -5.02
C GLY A 62 -6.91 -0.86 -3.72
N VAL A 63 -8.18 -1.25 -3.76
CA VAL A 63 -8.89 -1.94 -2.67
C VAL A 63 -9.43 -3.25 -3.21
N LEU A 64 -9.14 -4.36 -2.58
CA LEU A 64 -9.59 -5.67 -3.01
C LEU A 64 -11.12 -5.73 -3.11
N SER A 65 -11.62 -6.25 -4.22
CA SER A 65 -13.03 -6.65 -4.32
C SER A 65 -13.30 -7.89 -3.48
N ARG A 66 -14.57 -8.15 -3.16
CA ARG A 66 -14.96 -9.35 -2.41
C ARG A 66 -14.57 -10.62 -3.16
N GLU A 67 -14.77 -10.63 -4.47
CA GLU A 67 -14.44 -11.78 -5.33
C GLU A 67 -12.95 -12.11 -5.30
N ILE A 68 -12.08 -11.10 -5.41
CA ILE A 68 -10.62 -11.28 -5.35
C ILE A 68 -10.18 -11.70 -3.95
N PHE A 69 -10.76 -11.10 -2.90
CA PHE A 69 -10.49 -11.47 -1.51
C PHE A 69 -10.80 -12.95 -1.25
N ASP A 70 -12.00 -13.41 -1.65
CA ASP A 70 -12.42 -14.81 -1.48
C ASP A 70 -11.50 -15.75 -2.30
N ALA A 71 -11.19 -15.41 -3.55
CA ALA A 71 -10.29 -16.21 -4.40
C ALA A 71 -8.90 -16.37 -3.78
N LEU A 72 -8.34 -15.29 -3.20
CA LEU A 72 -7.03 -15.36 -2.51
C LEU A 72 -7.09 -16.23 -1.25
N ALA A 73 -8.19 -16.18 -0.49
CA ALA A 73 -8.40 -17.04 0.68
C ALA A 73 -8.51 -18.52 0.29
N ASP A 74 -9.24 -18.83 -0.78
CA ASP A 74 -9.36 -20.19 -1.33
C ASP A 74 -8.00 -20.73 -1.78
N ILE A 75 -7.25 -19.95 -2.59
CA ILE A 75 -5.89 -20.31 -3.03
C ILE A 75 -4.99 -20.60 -1.82
N ALA A 76 -5.02 -19.75 -0.81
CA ALA A 76 -4.19 -19.95 0.38
C ALA A 76 -4.54 -21.25 1.10
N THR A 77 -5.82 -21.59 1.20
CA THR A 77 -6.31 -22.81 1.80
C THR A 77 -5.91 -24.05 0.99
N ASP A 78 -6.18 -24.06 -0.31
CA ASP A 78 -5.91 -25.18 -1.20
C ASP A 78 -4.44 -25.54 -1.29
N HIS A 79 -3.58 -24.52 -1.32
CA HIS A 79 -2.12 -24.67 -1.41
C HIS A 79 -1.40 -24.63 -0.07
N ARG A 80 -2.12 -24.48 1.04
CA ARG A 80 -1.57 -24.34 2.41
C ARG A 80 -0.53 -23.22 2.50
N LEU A 81 -0.85 -22.06 1.92
CA LEU A 81 -0.04 -20.88 1.98
C LEU A 81 -0.44 -19.99 3.15
N TRP A 82 0.50 -19.25 3.68
CA TRP A 82 0.22 -18.13 4.57
C TRP A 82 -0.08 -16.87 3.77
N ILE A 83 -1.16 -16.18 4.11
CA ILE A 83 -1.37 -14.81 3.64
C ILE A 83 -0.75 -13.85 4.65
N VAL A 84 0.17 -12.99 4.19
CA VAL A 84 0.65 -11.85 4.97
C VAL A 84 -0.08 -10.62 4.45
N SER A 85 -1.12 -10.21 5.17
CA SER A 85 -2.00 -9.09 4.79
C SER A 85 -1.55 -7.81 5.46
N ASP A 86 -1.07 -6.86 4.66
CA ASP A 86 -0.76 -5.50 5.11
C ASP A 86 -2.02 -4.63 4.95
N GLU A 87 -2.66 -4.31 6.07
CA GLU A 87 -3.93 -3.58 6.14
C GLU A 87 -3.78 -2.19 6.79
N VAL A 88 -2.58 -1.61 6.73
CA VAL A 88 -2.28 -0.33 7.42
C VAL A 88 -3.13 0.86 6.97
N TYR A 89 -3.83 0.75 5.84
CA TYR A 89 -4.74 1.77 5.29
C TYR A 89 -6.20 1.40 5.39
N ASP A 90 -6.59 0.38 6.16
CA ASP A 90 -7.96 -0.13 6.34
C ASP A 90 -9.01 0.96 6.62
N ASN A 91 -8.62 2.02 7.31
CA ASN A 91 -9.47 3.15 7.66
C ASN A 91 -9.58 4.22 6.55
N TYR A 92 -8.78 4.15 5.50
CA TYR A 92 -8.78 5.08 4.37
C TYR A 92 -9.42 4.41 3.16
N ILE A 93 -10.72 4.15 3.26
CA ILE A 93 -11.57 3.64 2.18
C ILE A 93 -12.48 4.77 1.72
N TYR A 94 -12.48 5.06 0.43
CA TYR A 94 -13.32 6.08 -0.19
C TYR A 94 -14.43 5.46 -1.03
N GLU A 95 -14.16 4.30 -1.60
CA GLU A 95 -15.10 3.56 -2.44
C GLU A 95 -15.00 2.06 -2.16
N GLY A 96 -16.17 1.42 -1.95
CA GLY A 96 -16.25 0.00 -1.59
C GLY A 96 -16.14 -0.27 -0.10
N ILE A 97 -15.72 -1.47 0.24
CA ILE A 97 -15.58 -1.97 1.62
C ILE A 97 -14.23 -2.66 1.74
N HIS A 98 -13.55 -2.46 2.86
CA HIS A 98 -12.37 -3.23 3.22
C HIS A 98 -12.78 -4.63 3.73
N HIS A 99 -12.15 -5.66 3.17
CA HIS A 99 -12.24 -7.03 3.64
C HIS A 99 -10.93 -7.41 4.32
N SER A 100 -11.02 -7.83 5.58
CA SER A 100 -9.83 -8.15 6.39
C SER A 100 -9.59 -9.66 6.45
N PHE A 101 -8.34 -10.07 6.25
CA PHE A 101 -7.94 -11.46 6.44
C PHE A 101 -7.96 -11.91 7.90
N CYS A 102 -8.40 -11.07 8.84
CA CYS A 102 -8.83 -11.51 10.16
C CYS A 102 -10.00 -12.51 10.14
N GLU A 103 -10.74 -12.57 9.02
CA GLU A 103 -11.77 -13.62 8.79
C GLU A 103 -11.17 -15.02 8.59
N HIS A 104 -9.85 -15.12 8.28
CA HIS A 104 -9.13 -16.35 7.90
C HIS A 104 -7.83 -16.54 8.69
N LEU A 105 -7.84 -16.32 10.02
CA LEU A 105 -6.63 -16.32 10.86
C LEU A 105 -5.88 -17.66 10.90
N ASP A 106 -6.51 -18.77 10.53
CA ASP A 106 -5.85 -20.08 10.48
C ASP A 106 -4.70 -20.11 9.47
N HIS A 107 -4.78 -19.26 8.41
CA HIS A 107 -3.79 -19.18 7.33
C HIS A 107 -3.37 -17.75 7.01
N SER A 108 -3.63 -16.79 7.92
CA SER A 108 -3.23 -15.40 7.69
C SER A 108 -2.51 -14.77 8.87
N ILE A 109 -1.68 -13.79 8.52
CA ILE A 109 -1.04 -12.84 9.44
C ILE A 109 -1.44 -11.45 8.98
N VAL A 110 -2.35 -10.83 9.69
CA VAL A 110 -2.77 -9.45 9.43
C VAL A 110 -1.81 -8.51 10.15
N VAL A 111 -1.26 -7.56 9.40
CA VAL A 111 -0.35 -6.51 9.92
C VAL A 111 -1.05 -5.17 9.78
N ASN A 112 -1.12 -4.42 10.87
CA ASN A 112 -1.72 -3.10 10.89
C ASN A 112 -0.90 -2.12 11.75
N SER A 113 -1.23 -0.83 11.70
CA SER A 113 -0.46 0.22 12.36
C SER A 113 -1.32 1.41 12.75
N PHE A 114 -1.01 2.01 13.87
CA PHE A 114 -1.60 3.28 14.29
C PHE A 114 -0.99 4.50 13.57
N SER A 115 0.07 4.29 12.80
CA SER A 115 0.75 5.34 12.03
C SER A 115 -0.19 6.14 11.13
N LYS A 116 -1.20 5.46 10.54
CA LYS A 116 -2.15 6.09 9.62
C LYS A 116 -3.46 6.43 10.31
N SER A 117 -4.05 5.48 11.01
CA SER A 117 -5.35 5.64 11.69
C SER A 117 -5.35 6.72 12.78
N LEU A 118 -4.21 7.04 13.40
CA LEU A 118 -4.07 8.10 14.40
C LEU A 118 -3.05 9.19 14.02
N ALA A 119 -2.60 9.22 12.75
CA ALA A 119 -1.59 10.16 12.25
C ALA A 119 -0.27 10.17 13.08
N THR A 120 0.10 9.01 13.64
CA THR A 120 1.23 8.86 14.58
C THR A 120 2.45 8.19 13.93
N THR A 121 2.80 8.58 12.71
CA THR A 121 3.86 7.95 11.90
C THR A 121 5.21 7.87 12.60
N GLY A 122 5.56 8.88 13.42
CA GLY A 122 6.81 8.94 14.18
C GLY A 122 6.82 8.07 15.45
N TRP A 123 5.69 7.57 15.91
CA TRP A 123 5.59 6.81 17.15
C TRP A 123 6.02 5.34 17.00
N ARG A 124 6.10 4.84 15.77
CA ARG A 124 6.63 3.51 15.45
C ARG A 124 5.92 2.37 16.18
N ILE A 125 4.58 2.34 16.16
CA ILE A 125 3.76 1.33 16.81
C ILE A 125 2.72 0.77 15.84
N GLY A 126 2.55 -0.54 15.87
CA GLY A 126 1.57 -1.30 15.12
C GLY A 126 1.21 -2.58 15.87
N TYR A 127 0.42 -3.42 15.24
CA TYR A 127 0.01 -4.69 15.77
C TYR A 127 -0.14 -5.71 14.65
N MET A 128 -0.20 -6.98 15.03
CA MET A 128 -0.59 -8.05 14.14
C MET A 128 -1.65 -8.93 14.79
N ALA A 129 -2.45 -9.58 13.95
CA ALA A 129 -3.43 -10.58 14.33
C ALA A 129 -3.18 -11.84 13.52
N THR A 130 -3.15 -12.99 14.21
CA THR A 130 -2.98 -14.30 13.62
C THR A 130 -3.41 -15.37 14.63
N ASN A 131 -3.33 -16.66 14.28
CA ASN A 131 -3.63 -17.74 15.20
C ASN A 131 -2.57 -17.89 16.33
N GLU A 132 -2.89 -18.65 17.34
CA GLU A 132 -2.06 -18.84 18.53
C GLU A 132 -0.68 -19.47 18.21
N GLU A 133 -0.63 -20.42 17.28
CA GLU A 133 0.61 -21.09 16.89
C GLU A 133 1.58 -20.11 16.21
N ALA A 134 1.11 -19.33 15.25
CA ALA A 134 1.90 -18.36 14.54
C ALA A 134 2.37 -17.22 15.47
N ILE A 135 1.46 -16.69 16.33
CA ILE A 135 1.83 -15.59 17.23
C ILE A 135 2.91 -16.01 18.24
N ALA A 136 2.91 -17.29 18.67
CA ALA A 136 3.95 -17.80 19.56
C ALA A 136 5.34 -17.76 18.92
N GLN A 137 5.46 -18.01 17.61
CA GLN A 137 6.75 -17.94 16.89
C GLN A 137 7.14 -16.49 16.57
N VAL A 138 6.18 -15.69 16.10
CA VAL A 138 6.43 -14.28 15.79
C VAL A 138 6.85 -13.51 17.04
N SER A 139 6.22 -13.77 18.20
CA SER A 139 6.58 -13.13 19.47
C SER A 139 8.02 -13.40 19.88
N LYS A 140 8.56 -14.61 19.62
CA LYS A 140 9.97 -14.91 19.88
C LYS A 140 10.89 -14.06 18.99
N MET A 141 10.59 -13.98 17.68
CA MET A 141 11.39 -13.16 16.75
C MET A 141 11.29 -11.68 17.11
N HIS A 142 10.10 -11.19 17.45
CA HIS A 142 9.88 -9.81 17.87
C HIS A 142 10.71 -9.49 19.12
N TYR A 143 10.71 -10.37 20.12
CA TYR A 143 11.49 -10.19 21.35
C TYR A 143 13.00 -10.05 21.09
N TYR A 144 13.55 -10.88 20.20
CA TYR A 144 14.98 -10.84 19.88
C TYR A 144 15.37 -9.68 18.95
N THR A 145 14.44 -9.13 18.18
CA THR A 145 14.72 -8.03 17.23
C THR A 145 14.42 -6.65 17.80
N MET A 146 13.34 -6.51 18.57
CA MET A 146 12.80 -5.22 19.02
C MET A 146 12.58 -5.16 20.53
N ALA A 147 12.60 -6.27 21.24
CA ALA A 147 12.18 -6.44 22.63
C ALA A 147 10.71 -6.08 22.86
N CYS A 148 10.36 -4.79 22.82
CA CYS A 148 8.98 -4.29 22.90
C CYS A 148 8.88 -2.87 22.34
N PRO A 149 7.67 -2.42 21.92
CA PRO A 149 7.41 -1.01 21.67
C PRO A 149 7.60 -0.16 22.93
N PRO A 150 7.95 1.13 22.82
CA PRO A 150 8.11 2.00 23.98
C PRO A 150 6.83 2.09 24.82
N THR A 151 6.91 1.77 26.11
CA THR A 151 5.76 1.73 27.03
C THR A 151 4.93 3.03 27.06
N PRO A 152 5.52 4.25 27.09
CA PRO A 152 4.73 5.47 27.05
C PRO A 152 3.85 5.59 25.80
N ILE A 153 4.34 5.10 24.65
CA ILE A 153 3.59 5.15 23.39
C ILE A 153 2.43 4.14 23.41
N GLN A 154 2.61 2.95 24.00
CA GLN A 154 1.54 1.99 24.16
C GLN A 154 0.38 2.58 24.98
N TYR A 155 0.68 3.25 26.10
CA TYR A 155 -0.32 3.96 26.91
C TYR A 155 -0.99 5.09 26.14
N ALA A 156 -0.23 5.89 25.39
CA ALA A 156 -0.79 6.97 24.58
C ALA A 156 -1.78 6.44 23.52
N ILE A 157 -1.44 5.35 22.83
CA ILE A 157 -2.35 4.70 21.89
C ILE A 157 -3.61 4.17 22.60
N MET A 158 -3.43 3.47 23.74
CA MET A 158 -4.55 2.94 24.50
C MET A 158 -5.55 4.02 24.91
N ILE A 159 -5.07 5.20 25.32
CA ILE A 159 -5.92 6.34 25.69
C ILE A 159 -6.57 6.97 24.45
N SER A 160 -5.90 6.97 23.29
CA SER A 160 -6.40 7.58 22.04
C SER A 160 -7.40 6.70 21.29
N MET A 161 -7.37 5.37 21.45
CA MET A 161 -8.23 4.45 20.72
C MET A 161 -9.75 4.76 20.80
N PRO A 162 -10.31 5.13 21.97
CA PRO A 162 -11.75 5.45 22.04
C PRO A 162 -12.17 6.63 21.17
N SER A 163 -11.27 7.59 20.91
CA SER A 163 -11.54 8.77 20.07
C SER A 163 -11.18 8.57 18.58
N MET A 164 -10.56 7.45 18.23
CA MET A 164 -10.09 7.16 16.87
C MET A 164 -11.23 7.22 15.84
N GLY A 165 -12.40 6.66 16.16
CA GLY A 165 -13.54 6.66 15.25
C GLY A 165 -14.06 8.09 14.94
N GLU A 166 -14.09 8.98 15.93
CA GLU A 166 -14.47 10.38 15.72
C GLU A 166 -13.40 11.13 14.91
N PHE A 167 -12.14 10.90 15.19
CA PHE A 167 -11.03 11.46 14.42
C PHE A 167 -11.13 11.06 12.94
N LEU A 168 -11.33 9.78 12.64
CA LEU A 168 -11.42 9.27 11.29
C LEU A 168 -12.64 9.81 10.52
N LYS A 169 -13.79 9.97 11.18
CA LYS A 169 -14.98 10.61 10.58
C LYS A 169 -14.70 12.02 10.07
N ASN A 170 -13.79 12.75 10.73
CA ASN A 170 -13.42 14.10 10.31
C ASN A 170 -12.29 14.10 9.28
N VAL A 171 -11.34 13.17 9.35
CA VAL A 171 -10.15 13.18 8.53
C VAL A 171 -10.36 12.51 7.16
N VAL A 172 -11.07 11.37 7.10
CA VAL A 172 -11.26 10.62 5.84
C VAL A 172 -11.94 11.45 4.76
N PRO A 173 -13.00 12.25 5.03
CA PRO A 173 -13.59 13.13 4.01
C PRO A 173 -12.63 14.21 3.47
N VAL A 174 -11.71 14.70 4.31
CA VAL A 174 -10.68 15.66 3.87
C VAL A 174 -9.73 15.00 2.88
N PHE A 175 -9.32 13.75 3.16
CA PHE A 175 -8.47 12.99 2.24
C PHE A 175 -9.20 12.62 0.95
N ASP A 176 -10.50 12.32 1.00
CA ASP A 176 -11.30 12.07 -0.21
C ASP A 176 -11.36 13.29 -1.13
N ASN A 177 -11.56 14.48 -0.56
CA ASN A 177 -11.54 15.72 -1.33
C ASN A 177 -10.17 15.96 -2.00
N ARG A 178 -9.09 15.77 -1.24
CA ARG A 178 -7.70 15.89 -1.76
C ARG A 178 -7.40 14.85 -2.85
N ARG A 179 -7.86 13.61 -2.67
CA ARG A 179 -7.78 12.53 -3.66
C ARG A 179 -8.40 12.95 -4.98
N ARG A 180 -9.67 13.36 -4.95
CA ARG A 180 -10.42 13.80 -6.15
C ARG A 180 -9.73 14.97 -6.84
N LYS A 181 -9.30 15.95 -6.08
CA LYS A 181 -8.58 17.11 -6.59
C LYS A 181 -7.26 16.70 -7.25
N MET A 182 -6.44 15.89 -6.57
CA MET A 182 -5.17 15.42 -7.10
C MET A 182 -5.35 14.64 -8.40
N VAL A 183 -6.29 13.69 -8.45
CA VAL A 183 -6.54 12.88 -9.65
C VAL A 183 -7.05 13.74 -10.81
N SER A 184 -7.98 14.67 -10.55
CA SER A 184 -8.42 15.61 -11.58
C SER A 184 -7.26 16.41 -12.17
N MET A 185 -6.41 16.98 -11.32
CA MET A 185 -5.26 17.77 -11.77
C MET A 185 -4.21 16.94 -12.49
N LEU A 186 -3.97 15.68 -12.06
CA LEU A 186 -3.05 14.76 -12.74
C LEU A 186 -3.56 14.42 -14.14
N ASN A 187 -4.84 14.12 -14.29
CA ASN A 187 -5.46 13.81 -15.59
C ASN A 187 -5.56 15.03 -16.53
N ASP A 188 -5.42 16.24 -16.00
CA ASP A 188 -5.31 17.47 -16.78
C ASP A 188 -3.86 17.72 -17.29
N ILE A 189 -2.86 16.95 -16.84
CA ILE A 189 -1.47 17.07 -17.31
C ILE A 189 -1.33 16.26 -18.61
N PRO A 190 -0.84 16.85 -19.72
CA PRO A 190 -0.65 16.12 -20.97
C PRO A 190 0.21 14.86 -20.79
N GLY A 191 -0.29 13.71 -21.25
CA GLY A 191 0.40 12.43 -21.19
C GLY A 191 0.37 11.73 -19.84
N PHE A 192 -0.36 12.24 -18.84
CA PHE A 192 -0.65 11.54 -17.60
C PHE A 192 -2.04 10.90 -17.65
N ASP A 193 -2.16 9.72 -17.03
CA ASP A 193 -3.44 9.04 -16.78
C ASP A 193 -3.41 8.42 -15.39
N CYS A 194 -4.40 8.72 -14.58
CA CYS A 194 -4.47 8.29 -13.18
C CYS A 194 -5.79 7.61 -12.89
N VAL A 195 -5.74 6.31 -12.67
CA VAL A 195 -6.88 5.56 -12.14
C VAL A 195 -7.25 6.13 -10.76
N MET A 196 -8.55 6.36 -10.54
CA MET A 196 -9.05 6.89 -9.25
C MET A 196 -8.75 5.89 -8.12
N PRO A 197 -7.89 6.22 -7.14
CA PRO A 197 -7.61 5.35 -6.01
C PRO A 197 -8.87 5.12 -5.18
N ARG A 198 -9.18 3.89 -4.82
CA ARG A 198 -10.34 3.56 -4.00
C ARG A 198 -10.06 3.64 -2.49
N GLY A 199 -8.77 3.65 -2.12
CA GLY A 199 -8.30 3.73 -0.74
C GLY A 199 -6.89 4.29 -0.59
N ALA A 200 -6.30 4.13 0.58
CA ALA A 200 -4.98 4.62 0.99
C ALA A 200 -4.85 6.15 0.89
N ILE A 201 -3.65 6.66 0.61
CA ILE A 201 -3.33 8.09 0.58
C ILE A 201 -2.46 8.46 -0.63
N PHE A 202 -2.52 7.68 -1.71
CA PHE A 202 -1.64 7.79 -2.87
C PHE A 202 -2.42 7.81 -4.18
N ALA A 203 -1.90 8.59 -5.14
CA ALA A 203 -2.24 8.52 -6.55
C ALA A 203 -1.03 7.97 -7.31
N PHE A 204 -1.30 7.11 -8.31
CA PHE A 204 -0.26 6.37 -9.04
C PHE A 204 -0.51 6.45 -10.54
N PRO A 205 -0.38 7.68 -11.14
CA PRO A 205 -0.59 7.87 -12.56
C PRO A 205 0.48 7.19 -13.42
N THR A 206 0.07 6.69 -14.58
CA THR A 206 0.96 6.44 -15.71
C THR A 206 1.35 7.75 -16.40
N TYR A 207 2.43 7.70 -17.19
CA TYR A 207 2.83 8.80 -18.06
C TYR A 207 3.36 8.27 -19.40
N GLN A 208 3.22 9.07 -20.46
CA GLN A 208 3.54 8.64 -21.84
C GLN A 208 4.92 9.08 -22.33
N MET A 209 5.66 9.88 -21.54
CA MET A 209 7.01 10.32 -21.92
C MET A 209 7.97 9.12 -21.93
N ASN A 210 8.83 9.05 -22.96
CA ASN A 210 9.88 8.01 -23.04
C ASN A 210 11.08 8.34 -22.15
N ILE A 211 10.84 8.51 -20.86
CA ILE A 211 11.82 8.84 -19.83
C ILE A 211 11.64 7.82 -18.69
N PRO A 212 12.72 7.18 -18.17
CA PRO A 212 12.61 6.32 -17.00
C PRO A 212 12.03 7.03 -15.78
N SER A 213 11.19 6.35 -15.01
CA SER A 213 10.48 6.95 -13.86
C SER A 213 11.43 7.58 -12.83
N MET A 214 12.60 6.99 -12.62
CA MET A 214 13.64 7.54 -11.75
C MET A 214 14.19 8.87 -12.27
N GLU A 215 14.35 9.00 -13.57
CA GLU A 215 14.86 10.22 -14.20
C GLU A 215 13.81 11.33 -14.17
N LEU A 216 12.57 11.01 -14.55
CA LEU A 216 11.46 11.95 -14.48
C LEU A 216 11.23 12.47 -13.06
N ALA A 217 11.27 11.58 -12.06
CA ALA A 217 11.15 11.97 -10.65
C ALA A 217 12.29 12.91 -10.21
N LYS A 218 13.52 12.72 -10.69
CA LYS A 218 14.65 13.63 -10.42
C LYS A 218 14.48 14.99 -11.08
N ILE A 219 13.99 15.03 -12.32
CA ILE A 219 13.70 16.30 -13.02
C ILE A 219 12.64 17.07 -12.24
N ILE A 220 11.54 16.43 -11.87
CA ILE A 220 10.47 17.04 -11.06
C ILE A 220 11.01 17.52 -9.71
N ALA A 221 11.87 16.72 -9.05
CA ALA A 221 12.48 17.10 -7.76
C ALA A 221 13.40 18.33 -7.88
N SER A 222 14.10 18.50 -8.99
CA SER A 222 14.94 19.70 -9.21
C SER A 222 14.11 21.00 -9.32
N HIS A 223 12.81 20.88 -9.55
CA HIS A 223 11.85 22.00 -9.57
C HIS A 223 11.05 22.13 -8.25
N GLY A 224 11.46 21.40 -7.20
CA GLY A 224 10.93 21.57 -5.85
C GLY A 224 9.75 20.65 -5.48
N VAL A 225 9.38 19.69 -6.33
CA VAL A 225 8.32 18.71 -6.03
C VAL A 225 8.90 17.31 -5.88
N ILE A 226 8.60 16.65 -4.76
CA ILE A 226 9.07 15.28 -4.50
C ILE A 226 7.93 14.30 -4.77
N CYS A 227 8.15 13.38 -5.71
CA CYS A 227 7.34 12.20 -5.96
C CYS A 227 8.20 10.93 -5.90
N SER A 228 7.57 9.76 -5.81
CA SER A 228 8.32 8.51 -5.86
C SER A 228 8.28 7.92 -7.27
N PRO A 229 9.43 7.49 -7.82
CA PRO A 229 9.46 6.82 -9.13
C PRO A 229 8.80 5.45 -9.03
N GLY A 230 8.05 5.07 -10.05
CA GLY A 230 7.30 3.82 -10.06
C GLY A 230 8.18 2.57 -9.99
N ILE A 231 9.38 2.61 -10.59
CA ILE A 231 10.37 1.51 -10.49
C ILE A 231 10.73 1.13 -9.04
N ALA A 232 10.61 2.06 -8.08
CA ALA A 232 10.84 1.78 -6.67
C ALA A 232 9.84 0.76 -6.08
N PHE A 233 8.69 0.57 -6.73
CA PHE A 233 7.63 -0.36 -6.33
C PHE A 233 7.66 -1.69 -7.10
N GLY A 234 8.75 -1.96 -7.80
CA GLY A 234 8.94 -3.13 -8.65
C GLY A 234 8.95 -2.79 -10.14
N ARG A 235 9.31 -3.79 -10.96
CA ARG A 235 9.46 -3.58 -12.41
C ARG A 235 8.15 -3.21 -13.10
N LYS A 236 7.02 -3.77 -12.64
CA LYS A 236 5.68 -3.46 -13.16
C LYS A 236 5.21 -2.05 -12.77
N GLY A 237 5.93 -1.36 -11.87
CA GLY A 237 5.70 0.04 -11.55
C GLY A 237 6.40 1.04 -12.47
N GLU A 238 7.29 0.59 -13.37
CA GLU A 238 7.92 1.48 -14.34
C GLU A 238 6.86 2.11 -15.26
N GLY A 239 7.09 3.38 -15.67
CA GLY A 239 6.09 4.16 -16.38
C GLY A 239 5.07 4.88 -15.49
N HIS A 240 5.23 4.79 -14.17
CA HIS A 240 4.38 5.46 -13.20
C HIS A 240 5.17 6.38 -12.28
N LEU A 241 4.45 7.30 -11.63
CA LEU A 241 4.93 8.09 -10.48
C LEU A 241 3.92 7.97 -9.34
N ARG A 242 4.41 7.89 -8.09
CA ARG A 242 3.53 7.95 -6.93
C ARG A 242 3.53 9.34 -6.31
N PHE A 243 2.34 9.91 -6.18
CA PHE A 243 2.08 11.13 -5.42
C PHE A 243 1.32 10.79 -4.14
N SER A 244 1.51 11.61 -3.09
CA SER A 244 0.76 11.47 -1.84
C SER A 244 -0.12 12.69 -1.64
N TYR A 245 -1.43 12.48 -1.40
CA TYR A 245 -2.35 13.56 -1.05
C TYR A 245 -2.46 13.81 0.47
N ALA A 246 -1.47 13.28 1.25
CA ALA A 246 -1.27 13.64 2.66
C ALA A 246 -0.56 15.00 2.79
N ALA A 247 -1.03 16.02 2.06
CA ALA A 247 -0.54 17.38 2.04
C ALA A 247 -1.73 18.35 2.08
N SER A 248 -1.50 19.65 2.31
CA SER A 248 -2.57 20.65 2.19
C SER A 248 -3.06 20.77 0.73
N GLU A 249 -4.29 21.20 0.53
CA GLU A 249 -4.83 21.42 -0.83
C GLU A 249 -3.98 22.42 -1.62
N GLU A 250 -3.51 23.47 -0.96
CA GLU A 250 -2.61 24.46 -1.54
C GLU A 250 -1.29 23.83 -2.03
N ASN A 251 -0.70 22.95 -1.22
CA ASN A 251 0.54 22.25 -1.61
C ASN A 251 0.31 21.27 -2.76
N ILE A 252 -0.86 20.62 -2.82
CA ILE A 252 -1.25 19.76 -3.94
C ILE A 252 -1.37 20.59 -5.22
N GLU A 253 -2.08 21.71 -5.18
CA GLU A 253 -2.25 22.61 -6.34
C GLU A 253 -0.92 23.14 -6.83
N ASN A 254 -0.14 23.74 -5.93
CA ASN A 254 1.14 24.33 -6.28
C ASN A 254 2.12 23.27 -6.82
N GLY A 255 2.17 22.09 -6.19
CA GLY A 255 3.04 21.01 -6.62
C GLY A 255 2.65 20.47 -8.00
N LEU A 256 1.37 20.22 -8.26
CA LEU A 256 0.94 19.71 -9.56
C LEU A 256 1.03 20.74 -10.69
N ASN A 257 0.89 22.02 -10.40
CA ASN A 257 1.19 23.08 -11.38
C ASN A 257 2.67 23.09 -11.77
N VAL A 258 3.58 22.86 -10.83
CA VAL A 258 5.00 22.69 -11.13
C VAL A 258 5.23 21.44 -11.99
N VAL A 259 4.61 20.31 -11.66
CA VAL A 259 4.71 19.07 -12.45
C VAL A 259 4.22 19.30 -13.88
N ARG A 260 3.08 19.98 -14.07
CA ARG A 260 2.56 20.33 -15.40
C ARG A 260 3.57 21.15 -16.20
N ASN A 261 4.11 22.23 -15.63
CA ASN A 261 5.08 23.08 -16.30
C ASN A 261 6.35 22.32 -16.70
N VAL A 262 6.82 21.41 -15.84
CA VAL A 262 7.96 20.54 -16.14
C VAL A 262 7.65 19.64 -17.32
N VAL A 263 6.51 18.96 -17.30
CA VAL A 263 6.10 18.02 -18.36
C VAL A 263 5.91 18.74 -19.70
N GLU A 264 5.29 19.91 -19.70
CA GLU A 264 5.09 20.73 -20.92
C GLU A 264 6.40 21.27 -21.50
N SER A 265 7.49 21.28 -20.73
CA SER A 265 8.83 21.73 -21.14
C SER A 265 9.73 20.60 -21.67
N LEU A 266 9.34 19.33 -21.50
CA LEU A 266 10.07 18.15 -21.95
C LEU A 266 9.72 17.78 -23.38
#